data_2a358c24ae6d6fc3585259b307e8badc
#
_entry.id   2a358c24ae6d6fc3585259b307e8badc
#
_cell.length_a   1.000
_cell.length_b   1.000
_cell.length_c   1.000
_cell.angle_alpha   90.00
_cell.angle_beta   90.00
_cell.angle_gamma   90.00
#
_symmetry.space_group_name_H-M   'P 1'
#
loop_
_entity.id
_entity.type
_entity.pdbx_description
1 polymer ?
#
loop_
_entity_poly.entity_id
_entity_poly.type
_entity_poly.pdbx_seq_one_letter_code
_entity_poly.pdbx_strand_id
1 'polypeptide(L)'
;MISTIIFDLNQVIVNFNYSKSDKNYIKLLGVKCDEFWRKSANHYFELDTGKISGIQYLKILLNEFNVDENEYQKLKDLMFNDLVLVDGTLDIIKKLKKNYKLILLAADSEEFSNIKIKKYNLNKYFDEIFISYKFGITKNNPEIYQKVLNKIHVKHKNCIFIDDNDIYLKAAQKAGIKKVIKFINSTKLEKELAQFNITL
;
A
#
# COMPACT_ATOMS: atom_id res chain seq x y z
N MET A 1 -23.38 4.35 -12.25
CA MET A 1 -22.55 5.54 -11.94
C MET A 1 -21.49 5.12 -10.93
N ILE A 2 -20.24 5.61 -11.03
CA ILE A 2 -19.21 5.39 -10.01
C ILE A 2 -19.54 6.21 -8.78
N SER A 3 -19.46 5.57 -7.62
CA SER A 3 -19.68 6.20 -6.31
C SER A 3 -18.50 6.03 -5.36
N THR A 4 -17.61 5.07 -5.65
CA THR A 4 -16.54 4.67 -4.73
C THR A 4 -15.23 4.50 -5.48
N ILE A 5 -14.16 5.02 -4.89
CA ILE A 5 -12.80 4.86 -5.42
C ILE A 5 -11.96 4.21 -4.32
N ILE A 6 -11.33 3.09 -4.68
CA ILE A 6 -10.48 2.30 -3.78
C ILE A 6 -9.03 2.56 -4.19
N PHE A 7 -8.23 3.03 -3.25
CA PHE A 7 -6.81 3.31 -3.46
C PHE A 7 -5.94 2.28 -2.76
N ASP A 8 -4.86 1.89 -3.40
CA ASP A 8 -3.72 1.30 -2.71
C ASP A 8 -2.95 2.35 -1.91
N LEU A 9 -2.08 1.88 -1.01
CA LEU A 9 -1.25 2.72 -0.14
C LEU A 9 0.17 2.86 -0.69
N ASN A 10 0.89 1.74 -0.80
CA ASN A 10 2.30 1.73 -1.13
C ASN A 10 2.49 2.03 -2.63
N GLN A 11 3.49 2.82 -3.00
CA GLN A 11 3.76 3.26 -4.38
C GLN A 11 2.65 4.14 -5.01
N VAL A 12 1.47 4.24 -4.40
CA VAL A 12 0.35 5.08 -4.87
C VAL A 12 0.21 6.35 -4.05
N ILE A 13 0.22 6.24 -2.72
CA ILE A 13 0.07 7.38 -1.80
C ILE A 13 1.39 7.65 -1.08
N VAL A 14 2.05 6.60 -0.61
CA VAL A 14 3.34 6.68 0.07
C VAL A 14 4.38 5.86 -0.67
N ASN A 15 5.61 6.33 -0.68
CA ASN A 15 6.74 5.63 -1.27
C ASN A 15 7.96 5.74 -0.36
N PHE A 16 8.96 4.93 -0.61
CA PHE A 16 10.26 5.00 0.06
C PHE A 16 11.26 5.74 -0.83
N ASN A 17 11.99 6.70 -0.25
CA ASN A 17 13.03 7.42 -0.99
C ASN A 17 14.36 6.64 -0.96
N TYR A 18 14.44 5.61 -1.80
CA TYR A 18 15.58 4.70 -1.85
C TYR A 18 16.93 5.37 -2.14
N SER A 19 16.94 6.50 -2.85
CA SER A 19 18.19 7.16 -3.29
C SER A 19 19.02 7.77 -2.16
N LYS A 20 18.42 8.02 -1.00
CA LYS A 20 19.09 8.62 0.16
C LYS A 20 19.61 7.59 1.15
N SER A 21 19.20 6.33 1.02
CA SER A 21 19.32 5.34 2.10
C SER A 21 20.52 4.41 1.98
N ASP A 22 21.12 4.24 0.80
CA ASP A 22 22.17 3.24 0.57
C ASP A 22 23.25 3.24 1.64
N LYS A 23 23.78 4.41 2.02
CA LYS A 23 24.86 4.49 3.03
C LYS A 23 24.42 3.91 4.38
N ASN A 24 23.16 4.11 4.77
CA ASN A 24 22.63 3.64 6.04
C ASN A 24 22.35 2.13 5.99
N TYR A 25 21.83 1.61 4.87
CA TYR A 25 21.64 0.17 4.66
C TYR A 25 22.98 -0.56 4.65
N ILE A 26 23.99 -0.04 3.92
CA ILE A 26 25.35 -0.61 3.91
C ILE A 26 25.94 -0.61 5.32
N LYS A 27 25.77 0.47 6.09
CA LYS A 27 26.28 0.56 7.46
C LYS A 27 25.65 -0.45 8.41
N LEU A 28 24.33 -0.69 8.28
CA LEU A 28 23.59 -1.57 9.16
C LEU A 28 23.64 -3.04 8.70
N LEU A 29 23.46 -3.27 7.40
CA LEU A 29 23.21 -4.60 6.84
C LEU A 29 24.32 -5.10 5.90
N GLY A 30 25.32 -4.27 5.57
CA GLY A 30 26.37 -4.61 4.62
C GLY A 30 25.95 -4.62 3.15
N VAL A 31 24.69 -4.26 2.83
CA VAL A 31 24.13 -4.31 1.47
C VAL A 31 23.48 -3.00 1.08
N LYS A 32 23.25 -2.80 -0.23
CA LYS A 32 22.51 -1.67 -0.74
C LYS A 32 20.99 -1.83 -0.53
N CYS A 33 20.28 -0.72 -0.63
CA CYS A 33 18.85 -0.64 -0.44
C CYS A 33 18.06 -1.57 -1.39
N ASP A 34 18.48 -1.66 -2.66
CA ASP A 34 17.82 -2.52 -3.66
C ASP A 34 17.96 -4.01 -3.34
N GLU A 35 19.13 -4.45 -2.87
CA GLU A 35 19.32 -5.82 -2.42
C GLU A 35 18.49 -6.14 -1.18
N PHE A 36 18.43 -5.22 -0.22
CA PHE A 36 17.58 -5.35 0.96
C PHE A 36 16.12 -5.57 0.55
N TRP A 37 15.57 -4.71 -0.30
CA TRP A 37 14.15 -4.82 -0.71
C TRP A 37 13.87 -6.08 -1.54
N ARG A 38 14.82 -6.52 -2.35
CA ARG A 38 14.69 -7.76 -3.10
C ARG A 38 14.62 -8.99 -2.19
N LYS A 39 15.44 -9.06 -1.15
CA LYS A 39 15.38 -10.15 -0.14
C LYS A 39 14.13 -10.05 0.71
N SER A 40 13.80 -8.86 1.16
CA SER A 40 12.65 -8.61 2.03
C SER A 40 11.32 -9.04 1.40
N ALA A 41 11.21 -9.03 0.08
CA ALA A 41 10.02 -9.46 -0.65
C ALA A 41 9.67 -10.95 -0.44
N ASN A 42 10.62 -11.79 -0.06
CA ASN A 42 10.38 -13.21 0.21
C ASN A 42 9.41 -13.46 1.38
N HIS A 43 9.26 -12.48 2.27
CA HIS A 43 8.44 -12.58 3.48
C HIS A 43 7.17 -11.72 3.45
N TYR A 44 6.87 -11.07 2.32
CA TYR A 44 5.68 -10.21 2.21
C TYR A 44 4.38 -10.98 2.40
N PHE A 45 4.32 -12.23 1.94
CA PHE A 45 3.09 -13.02 2.09
C PHE A 45 2.73 -13.23 3.57
N GLU A 46 3.72 -13.63 4.39
CA GLU A 46 3.53 -13.85 5.82
C GLU A 46 3.22 -12.55 6.56
N LEU A 47 3.90 -11.46 6.20
CA LEU A 47 3.68 -10.14 6.75
C LEU A 47 2.28 -9.60 6.42
N ASP A 48 1.93 -9.61 5.14
CA ASP A 48 0.67 -9.05 4.62
C ASP A 48 -0.56 -9.86 5.04
N THR A 49 -0.38 -11.14 5.36
CA THR A 49 -1.45 -12.00 5.90
C THR A 49 -1.53 -12.00 7.42
N GLY A 50 -0.61 -11.30 8.11
CA GLY A 50 -0.56 -11.24 9.56
C GLY A 50 -0.07 -12.54 10.24
N LYS A 51 0.55 -13.46 9.48
CA LYS A 51 1.18 -14.68 10.03
C LYS A 51 2.40 -14.34 10.86
N ILE A 52 3.10 -13.26 10.51
CA ILE A 52 4.17 -12.66 11.28
C ILE A 52 3.86 -11.19 11.52
N SER A 53 4.28 -10.67 12.68
CA SER A 53 4.20 -9.24 12.99
C SER A 53 5.29 -8.45 12.25
N GLY A 54 5.15 -7.12 12.18
CA GLY A 54 6.18 -6.26 11.63
C GLY A 54 7.53 -6.39 12.36
N ILE A 55 7.50 -6.59 13.68
CA ILE A 55 8.74 -6.80 14.48
C ILE A 55 9.37 -8.16 14.13
N GLN A 56 8.58 -9.22 14.03
CA GLN A 56 9.09 -10.54 13.63
C GLN A 56 9.71 -10.50 12.23
N TYR A 57 9.04 -9.83 11.30
CA TYR A 57 9.57 -9.61 9.95
C TYR A 57 10.93 -8.91 9.97
N LEU A 58 11.09 -7.82 10.75
CA LEU A 58 12.37 -7.11 10.85
C LEU A 58 13.48 -7.99 11.44
N LYS A 59 13.16 -8.80 12.46
CA LYS A 59 14.11 -9.73 13.06
C LYS A 59 14.55 -10.83 12.08
N ILE A 60 13.61 -11.38 11.30
CA ILE A 60 13.90 -12.35 10.23
C ILE A 60 14.90 -11.74 9.23
N LEU A 61 14.63 -10.51 8.78
CA LEU A 61 15.52 -9.83 7.83
C LEU A 61 16.91 -9.58 8.42
N LEU A 62 17.01 -9.12 9.67
CA LEU A 62 18.31 -8.92 10.32
C LEU A 62 19.11 -10.22 10.37
N ASN A 63 18.48 -11.34 10.73
CA ASN A 63 19.11 -12.64 10.75
C ASN A 63 19.61 -13.08 9.35
N GLU A 64 18.84 -12.81 8.28
CA GLU A 64 19.27 -13.09 6.90
C GLU A 64 20.51 -12.28 6.45
N PHE A 65 20.72 -11.12 7.08
CA PHE A 65 21.90 -10.29 6.85
C PHE A 65 23.00 -10.49 7.91
N ASN A 66 22.89 -11.51 8.79
CA ASN A 66 23.82 -11.80 9.89
C ASN A 66 24.01 -10.62 10.83
N VAL A 67 22.95 -9.88 11.11
CA VAL A 67 22.90 -8.76 12.07
C VAL A 67 22.08 -9.18 13.29
N ASP A 68 22.47 -8.73 14.48
CA ASP A 68 21.75 -9.01 15.73
C ASP A 68 20.28 -8.55 15.62
N GLU A 69 19.36 -9.45 15.93
CA GLU A 69 17.92 -9.18 15.87
C GLU A 69 17.46 -8.06 16.82
N ASN A 70 18.26 -7.73 17.85
CA ASN A 70 18.01 -6.59 18.74
C ASN A 70 18.13 -5.23 18.04
N GLU A 71 18.75 -5.18 16.86
CA GLU A 71 18.86 -3.99 16.02
C GLU A 71 17.55 -3.68 15.22
N TYR A 72 16.46 -4.44 15.47
CA TYR A 72 15.20 -4.28 14.70
C TYR A 72 14.63 -2.85 14.75
N GLN A 73 14.83 -2.14 15.86
CA GLN A 73 14.37 -0.75 15.97
C GLN A 73 15.15 0.17 15.02
N LYS A 74 16.48 -0.02 14.89
CA LYS A 74 17.29 0.74 13.93
C LYS A 74 16.88 0.47 12.49
N LEU A 75 16.63 -0.81 12.15
CA LEU A 75 16.14 -1.16 10.82
C LEU A 75 14.76 -0.56 10.55
N LYS A 76 13.85 -0.61 11.53
CA LYS A 76 12.54 0.03 11.42
C LYS A 76 12.66 1.53 11.18
N ASP A 77 13.47 2.23 11.98
CA ASP A 77 13.66 3.66 11.84
C ASP A 77 14.27 4.01 10.48
N LEU A 78 15.23 3.22 10.00
CA LEU A 78 15.82 3.36 8.67
C LEU A 78 14.76 3.24 7.58
N MET A 79 13.91 2.20 7.62
CA MET A 79 12.84 2.00 6.65
C MET A 79 11.81 3.15 6.65
N PHE A 80 11.38 3.62 7.83
CA PHE A 80 10.26 4.55 7.94
C PHE A 80 10.63 6.03 7.94
N ASN A 81 11.92 6.38 8.19
CA ASN A 81 12.40 7.76 8.06
C ASN A 81 12.38 8.24 6.61
N ASP A 82 12.62 7.33 5.66
CA ASP A 82 12.65 7.64 4.23
C ASP A 82 11.28 7.56 3.54
N LEU A 83 10.21 7.39 4.29
CA LEU A 83 8.85 7.47 3.76
C LEU A 83 8.54 8.89 3.26
N VAL A 84 8.08 8.97 2.01
CA VAL A 84 7.63 10.20 1.36
C VAL A 84 6.22 10.03 0.78
N LEU A 85 5.49 11.12 0.63
CA LEU A 85 4.26 11.11 -0.17
C LEU A 85 4.60 11.04 -1.65
N VAL A 86 3.79 10.30 -2.40
CA VAL A 86 3.83 10.34 -3.87
C VAL A 86 3.27 11.68 -4.32
N ASP A 87 4.07 12.40 -5.12
CA ASP A 87 3.75 13.76 -5.54
C ASP A 87 2.39 13.86 -6.24
N GLY A 88 1.60 14.87 -5.86
CA GLY A 88 0.28 15.18 -6.40
C GLY A 88 -0.85 14.21 -6.02
N THR A 89 -0.56 12.98 -5.54
CA THR A 89 -1.63 12.00 -5.27
C THR A 89 -2.58 12.46 -4.16
N LEU A 90 -2.04 13.04 -3.08
CA LEU A 90 -2.87 13.49 -1.97
C LEU A 90 -3.82 14.63 -2.37
N ASP A 91 -3.42 15.48 -3.31
CA ASP A 91 -4.27 16.57 -3.81
C ASP A 91 -5.42 16.05 -4.67
N ILE A 92 -5.18 15.00 -5.48
CA ILE A 92 -6.23 14.28 -6.19
C ILE A 92 -7.23 13.67 -5.17
N ILE A 93 -6.73 12.99 -4.14
CA ILE A 93 -7.55 12.38 -3.08
C ILE A 93 -8.44 13.43 -2.40
N LYS A 94 -7.89 14.61 -2.05
CA LYS A 94 -8.65 15.73 -1.45
C LYS A 94 -9.78 16.23 -2.35
N LYS A 95 -9.54 16.33 -3.66
CA LYS A 95 -10.56 16.74 -4.64
C LYS A 95 -11.65 15.68 -4.75
N LEU A 96 -11.27 14.40 -4.92
CA LEU A 96 -12.20 13.28 -5.04
C LEU A 96 -13.10 13.09 -3.82
N LYS A 97 -12.56 13.34 -2.60
CA LYS A 97 -13.30 13.21 -1.33
C LYS A 97 -14.59 14.02 -1.27
N LYS A 98 -14.70 15.09 -2.09
CA LYS A 98 -15.90 15.93 -2.12
C LYS A 98 -17.11 15.22 -2.73
N ASN A 99 -16.88 14.28 -3.66
CA ASN A 99 -17.93 13.70 -4.50
C ASN A 99 -18.00 12.16 -4.45
N TYR A 100 -16.97 11.49 -3.90
CA TYR A 100 -16.85 10.04 -3.91
C TYR A 100 -16.55 9.48 -2.52
N LYS A 101 -17.07 8.30 -2.24
CA LYS A 101 -16.62 7.49 -1.09
C LYS A 101 -15.20 7.00 -1.38
N LEU A 102 -14.25 7.31 -0.51
CA LEU A 102 -12.85 6.92 -0.67
C LEU A 102 -12.49 5.82 0.30
N ILE A 103 -11.93 4.74 -0.23
CA ILE A 103 -11.51 3.56 0.51
C ILE A 103 -10.01 3.38 0.32
N LEU A 104 -9.30 3.09 1.40
CA LEU A 104 -7.92 2.61 1.34
C LEU A 104 -7.92 1.09 1.49
N LEU A 105 -7.26 0.37 0.58
CA LEU A 105 -7.03 -1.06 0.66
C LEU A 105 -5.55 -1.36 0.46
N ALA A 106 -4.83 -1.68 1.53
CA ALA A 106 -3.40 -1.95 1.50
C ALA A 106 -3.06 -3.41 1.81
N ALA A 107 -2.05 -3.94 1.14
CA ALA A 107 -1.33 -5.14 1.56
C ALA A 107 -0.21 -4.70 2.49
N ASP A 108 -0.31 -5.05 3.79
CA ASP A 108 0.60 -4.58 4.83
C ASP A 108 0.35 -5.27 6.18
N SER A 109 1.29 -5.13 7.13
CA SER A 109 1.11 -5.51 8.53
C SER A 109 0.38 -4.42 9.34
N GLU A 110 -0.01 -4.78 10.56
CA GLU A 110 -0.62 -3.84 11.50
C GLU A 110 0.31 -2.67 11.82
N GLU A 111 1.52 -2.98 12.26
CA GLU A 111 2.47 -1.98 12.75
C GLU A 111 2.89 -1.02 11.61
N PHE A 112 3.17 -1.57 10.43
CA PHE A 112 3.70 -0.77 9.33
C PHE A 112 2.61 0.11 8.70
N SER A 113 1.40 -0.41 8.53
CA SER A 113 0.28 0.39 8.06
C SER A 113 -0.06 1.52 9.04
N ASN A 114 -0.06 1.25 10.35
CA ASN A 114 -0.34 2.25 11.38
C ASN A 114 0.68 3.40 11.36
N ILE A 115 1.98 3.10 11.17
CA ILE A 115 3.01 4.14 11.04
C ILE A 115 2.70 5.06 9.84
N LYS A 116 2.41 4.48 8.67
CA LYS A 116 2.11 5.23 7.44
C LYS A 116 0.85 6.07 7.58
N ILE A 117 -0.24 5.46 8.08
CA ILE A 117 -1.53 6.12 8.30
C ILE A 117 -1.38 7.30 9.27
N LYS A 118 -0.67 7.09 10.37
CA LYS A 118 -0.45 8.14 11.39
C LYS A 118 0.45 9.26 10.86
N LYS A 119 1.59 8.91 10.21
CA LYS A 119 2.56 9.89 9.70
C LYS A 119 1.91 10.90 8.75
N TYR A 120 0.99 10.44 7.90
CA TYR A 120 0.34 11.28 6.89
C TYR A 120 -1.12 11.60 7.19
N ASN A 121 -1.60 11.25 8.40
CA ASN A 121 -2.99 11.51 8.83
C ASN A 121 -4.03 11.02 7.81
N LEU A 122 -3.84 9.81 7.26
CA LEU A 122 -4.65 9.28 6.16
C LEU A 122 -6.11 9.06 6.57
N ASN A 123 -6.41 8.83 7.84
CA ASN A 123 -7.79 8.73 8.36
C ASN A 123 -8.66 9.95 8.01
N LYS A 124 -8.03 11.12 7.79
CA LYS A 124 -8.75 12.33 7.38
C LYS A 124 -9.33 12.24 5.97
N TYR A 125 -8.72 11.44 5.11
CA TYR A 125 -9.03 11.42 3.68
C TYR A 125 -9.89 10.25 3.26
N PHE A 126 -9.84 9.13 3.99
CA PHE A 126 -10.57 7.92 3.64
C PHE A 126 -11.77 7.70 4.56
N ASP A 127 -12.87 7.22 3.98
CA ASP A 127 -14.09 6.88 4.75
C ASP A 127 -13.90 5.56 5.50
N GLU A 128 -13.16 4.63 4.90
CA GLU A 128 -12.78 3.37 5.51
C GLU A 128 -11.39 2.94 5.05
N ILE A 129 -10.65 2.29 5.95
CA ILE A 129 -9.30 1.77 5.71
C ILE A 129 -9.28 0.27 6.00
N PHE A 130 -8.90 -0.50 4.99
CA PHE A 130 -8.75 -1.95 5.04
C PHE A 130 -7.30 -2.34 4.81
N ILE A 131 -6.79 -3.19 5.69
CA ILE A 131 -5.43 -3.71 5.61
C ILE A 131 -5.51 -5.23 5.56
N SER A 132 -4.73 -5.84 4.69
CA SER A 132 -4.78 -7.27 4.35
C SER A 132 -4.61 -8.20 5.55
N TYR A 133 -3.73 -7.85 6.52
CA TYR A 133 -3.50 -8.68 7.71
C TYR A 133 -4.79 -9.00 8.48
N LYS A 134 -5.77 -8.08 8.51
CA LYS A 134 -7.06 -8.29 9.19
C LYS A 134 -7.94 -9.34 8.51
N PHE A 135 -7.65 -9.67 7.26
CA PHE A 135 -8.38 -10.66 6.49
C PHE A 135 -7.66 -12.01 6.42
N GLY A 136 -6.37 -12.06 6.78
CA GLY A 136 -5.52 -13.24 6.61
C GLY A 136 -5.22 -13.59 5.16
N ILE A 137 -5.48 -12.68 4.21
CA ILE A 137 -5.29 -12.87 2.76
C ILE A 137 -4.75 -11.59 2.13
N THR A 138 -3.93 -11.72 1.07
CA THR A 138 -3.36 -10.56 0.38
C THR A 138 -4.22 -10.12 -0.80
N LYS A 139 -3.88 -8.98 -1.41
CA LYS A 139 -4.59 -8.42 -2.58
C LYS A 139 -4.48 -9.24 -3.87
N ASN A 140 -3.62 -10.26 -3.94
CA ASN A 140 -3.59 -11.19 -5.06
C ASN A 140 -4.77 -12.19 -5.05
N ASN A 141 -5.47 -12.32 -3.92
CA ASN A 141 -6.68 -13.13 -3.79
C ASN A 141 -7.93 -12.29 -4.06
N PRO A 142 -8.76 -12.63 -5.08
CA PRO A 142 -10.00 -11.91 -5.38
C PRO A 142 -10.98 -11.79 -4.21
N GLU A 143 -10.94 -12.71 -3.25
CA GLU A 143 -11.82 -12.73 -2.08
C GLU A 143 -11.69 -11.47 -1.22
N ILE A 144 -10.50 -10.85 -1.13
CA ILE A 144 -10.32 -9.65 -0.30
C ILE A 144 -11.19 -8.50 -0.80
N TYR A 145 -11.30 -8.34 -2.14
CA TYR A 145 -12.12 -7.29 -2.75
C TYR A 145 -13.61 -7.55 -2.49
N GLN A 146 -14.06 -8.80 -2.56
CA GLN A 146 -15.44 -9.16 -2.23
C GLN A 146 -15.76 -8.87 -0.77
N LYS A 147 -14.85 -9.23 0.15
CA LYS A 147 -14.99 -8.91 1.59
C LYS A 147 -15.07 -7.39 1.83
N VAL A 148 -14.21 -6.61 1.18
CA VAL A 148 -14.23 -5.14 1.27
C VAL A 148 -15.55 -4.59 0.72
N LEU A 149 -15.95 -4.97 -0.49
CA LEU A 149 -17.20 -4.50 -1.12
C LEU A 149 -18.43 -4.81 -0.28
N ASN A 150 -18.49 -6.01 0.34
CA ASN A 150 -19.56 -6.39 1.24
C ASN A 150 -19.60 -5.51 2.50
N LYS A 151 -18.43 -5.24 3.11
CA LYS A 151 -18.33 -4.38 4.30
C LYS A 151 -18.77 -2.94 4.04
N ILE A 152 -18.43 -2.39 2.88
CA ILE A 152 -18.82 -1.00 2.52
C ILE A 152 -20.20 -0.92 1.85
N HIS A 153 -20.87 -2.05 1.63
CA HIS A 153 -22.20 -2.15 0.98
C HIS A 153 -22.25 -1.54 -0.42
N VAL A 154 -21.19 -1.73 -1.23
CA VAL A 154 -21.08 -1.17 -2.59
C VAL A 154 -20.99 -2.28 -3.64
N LYS A 155 -21.72 -2.12 -4.75
CA LYS A 155 -21.64 -3.05 -5.88
C LYS A 155 -20.36 -2.84 -6.67
N HIS A 156 -19.68 -3.91 -7.07
CA HIS A 156 -18.41 -3.88 -7.82
C HIS A 156 -18.44 -2.95 -9.07
N LYS A 157 -19.58 -2.87 -9.78
CA LYS A 157 -19.75 -2.00 -10.97
C LYS A 157 -19.69 -0.50 -10.66
N ASN A 158 -19.86 -0.13 -9.40
CA ASN A 158 -19.86 1.26 -8.93
C ASN A 158 -18.49 1.68 -8.37
N CYS A 159 -17.47 0.81 -8.47
CA CYS A 159 -16.14 1.05 -7.95
C CYS A 159 -15.10 1.24 -9.06
N ILE A 160 -14.09 2.05 -8.76
CA ILE A 160 -12.79 2.06 -9.42
C ILE A 160 -11.75 1.60 -8.40
N PHE A 161 -10.79 0.77 -8.82
CA PHE A 161 -9.63 0.39 -8.01
C PHE A 161 -8.35 0.90 -8.65
N ILE A 162 -7.49 1.55 -7.86
CA ILE A 162 -6.24 2.19 -8.28
C ILE A 162 -5.10 1.51 -7.53
N ASP A 163 -4.14 0.96 -8.28
CA ASP A 163 -3.01 0.20 -7.74
C ASP A 163 -1.86 0.23 -8.75
N ASP A 164 -0.61 0.15 -8.30
CA ASP A 164 0.58 0.07 -9.16
C ASP A 164 0.91 -1.35 -9.60
N ASN A 165 0.32 -2.38 -8.98
CA ASN A 165 0.61 -3.79 -9.20
C ASN A 165 -0.42 -4.47 -10.10
N ASP A 166 0.03 -4.95 -11.27
CA ASP A 166 -0.84 -5.64 -12.24
C ASP A 166 -1.51 -6.91 -11.68
N ILE A 167 -0.85 -7.61 -10.74
CA ILE A 167 -1.42 -8.81 -10.12
C ILE A 167 -2.65 -8.43 -9.29
N TYR A 168 -2.59 -7.34 -8.55
CA TYR A 168 -3.67 -6.85 -7.72
C TYR A 168 -4.82 -6.30 -8.57
N LEU A 169 -4.52 -5.57 -9.67
CA LEU A 169 -5.53 -5.12 -10.62
C LEU A 169 -6.27 -6.31 -11.25
N LYS A 170 -5.55 -7.34 -11.68
CA LYS A 170 -6.16 -8.57 -12.22
C LYS A 170 -7.03 -9.30 -11.19
N ALA A 171 -6.60 -9.35 -9.91
CA ALA A 171 -7.38 -9.95 -8.85
C ALA A 171 -8.68 -9.17 -8.57
N ALA A 172 -8.61 -7.84 -8.56
CA ALA A 172 -9.79 -6.97 -8.45
C ALA A 172 -10.78 -7.18 -9.61
N GLN A 173 -10.28 -7.33 -10.83
CA GLN A 173 -11.11 -7.63 -12.01
C GLN A 173 -11.79 -8.99 -11.91
N LYS A 174 -11.09 -10.02 -11.40
CA LYS A 174 -11.68 -11.35 -11.13
C LYS A 174 -12.77 -11.27 -10.06
N ALA A 175 -12.62 -10.37 -9.07
CA ALA A 175 -13.65 -10.11 -8.05
C ALA A 175 -14.86 -9.31 -8.58
N GLY A 176 -14.82 -8.85 -9.84
CA GLY A 176 -15.91 -8.12 -10.50
C GLY A 176 -15.69 -6.61 -10.63
N ILE A 177 -14.66 -6.02 -10.05
CA ILE A 177 -14.31 -4.60 -10.22
C ILE A 177 -13.69 -4.42 -11.60
N LYS A 178 -14.52 -4.14 -12.62
CA LYS A 178 -14.04 -4.05 -14.01
C LYS A 178 -13.24 -2.77 -14.31
N LYS A 179 -13.47 -1.71 -13.55
CA LYS A 179 -12.78 -0.42 -13.72
C LYS A 179 -11.57 -0.39 -12.79
N VAL A 180 -10.42 -0.60 -13.38
CA VAL A 180 -9.13 -0.55 -12.67
C VAL A 180 -8.22 0.45 -13.36
N ILE A 181 -7.40 1.15 -12.57
CA ILE A 181 -6.39 2.09 -13.06
C ILE A 181 -5.02 1.63 -12.56
N LYS A 182 -4.10 1.41 -13.49
CA LYS A 182 -2.70 1.19 -13.13
C LYS A 182 -2.06 2.52 -12.80
N PHE A 183 -1.71 2.70 -11.52
CA PHE A 183 -1.03 3.90 -11.09
C PHE A 183 0.40 3.93 -11.64
N ILE A 184 0.81 5.07 -12.17
CA ILE A 184 2.17 5.35 -12.61
C ILE A 184 2.66 6.66 -11.97
N ASN A 185 1.82 7.70 -12.03
CA ASN A 185 2.02 9.00 -11.37
C ASN A 185 0.69 9.76 -11.32
N SER A 186 0.65 10.84 -10.57
CA SER A 186 -0.55 11.66 -10.37
C SER A 186 -1.10 12.25 -11.67
N THR A 187 -0.24 12.74 -12.56
CA THR A 187 -0.66 13.32 -13.85
C THR A 187 -1.38 12.30 -14.74
N LYS A 188 -0.87 11.04 -14.77
CA LYS A 188 -1.52 9.98 -15.53
C LYS A 188 -2.82 9.55 -14.85
N LEU A 189 -2.85 9.48 -13.53
CA LEU A 189 -4.05 9.16 -12.77
C LEU A 189 -5.20 10.13 -13.08
N GLU A 190 -4.94 11.44 -13.11
CA GLU A 190 -5.96 12.46 -13.48
C GLU A 190 -6.56 12.19 -14.86
N LYS A 191 -5.71 11.90 -15.86
CA LYS A 191 -6.14 11.60 -17.22
C LYS A 191 -7.00 10.34 -17.29
N GLU A 192 -6.64 9.29 -16.58
CA GLU A 192 -7.38 8.03 -16.56
C GLU A 192 -8.71 8.14 -15.80
N LEU A 193 -8.75 8.90 -14.71
CA LEU A 193 -10.00 9.20 -14.00
C LEU A 193 -10.99 9.93 -14.92
N ALA A 194 -10.51 10.90 -15.74
CA ALA A 194 -11.35 11.61 -16.69
C ALA A 194 -11.99 10.69 -17.74
N GLN A 195 -11.30 9.60 -18.16
CA GLN A 195 -11.88 8.59 -19.09
C GLN A 195 -13.07 7.85 -18.48
N PHE A 196 -13.15 7.77 -17.16
CA PHE A 196 -14.30 7.21 -16.45
C PHE A 196 -15.36 8.25 -16.08
N ASN A 197 -15.27 9.48 -16.61
CA ASN A 197 -16.10 10.64 -16.26
C ASN A 197 -16.04 11.01 -14.78
N ILE A 198 -14.87 10.85 -14.17
CA ILE A 198 -14.58 11.29 -12.81
C ILE A 198 -14.03 12.71 -12.88
N THR A 199 -14.70 13.64 -12.23
CA THR A 199 -14.29 15.05 -12.13
C THR A 199 -13.54 15.28 -10.81
N LEU A 200 -12.41 16.01 -10.88
CA LEU A 200 -11.61 16.41 -9.74
C LEU A 200 -12.03 17.76 -9.15
#